data_75e8a2007eb09e34dfeb0ad5d9a52cb3
#
_entry.id   75e8a2007eb09e34dfeb0ad5d9a52cb3
#
_cell.length_a   1.000
_cell.length_b   1.000
_cell.length_c   1.000
_cell.angle_alpha   90.00
_cell.angle_beta   90.00
_cell.angle_gamma   90.00
#
_symmetry.space_group_name_H-M   'P 1'
#
loop_
_entity.id
_entity.type
_entity.pdbx_description
1 polymer ?
#
loop_
_entity_poly.entity_id
_entity_poly.type
_entity_poly.pdbx_seq_one_letter_code
_entity_poly.pdbx_strand_id
1 'polypeptide(L)'
;MHNNIKFFLLILIISSCGGGGGGSSSSGSSGTAPTPSAPSFNSFIANSDLIVINNDVTLTWSTSNTNTCTRGGDWSGAAATSGTSSVRLTELKSYTFTLTCSGASGTQDATASVSVNVQEDPNGSIGYEIYNEVKDSYCKTPVNDSSDYWIDNFDSNILNPDIYSFQQGSGFFDSNGTFIQGWGNNEEQYYTSDAQNAAKNYNVQTNTTENAFIDNGKLVIQPIYDITTPFEDPYCINRDCNYVADHTSARIITSRSNGKTGLLVGTDTETTACFRVPAGTGFWPAIWFLPQGFIEGEKSWPRDGEMDIMEARGRIAQTVGSAVHWGPPRKLYSVDAQVPLAVNFQDTFHSLTFKRMENFIEVYLDTMTEPFYEFNSSSNRIMNDYWPYNESFYLILNVAIGGDFDAGRLDNNAICKDEQCSNLSNPSRGRFEIDYIEVKSTD
;
A
#
# COMPACT_ATOMS: atom_id res chain seq x y z
N MET A 1 -20.12 -1.87 -30.16
CA MET A 1 -21.52 -1.43 -29.99
C MET A 1 -21.56 -0.46 -28.83
N HIS A 2 -21.92 0.78 -29.11
CA HIS A 2 -21.92 1.86 -28.11
C HIS A 2 -23.07 1.65 -27.10
N ASN A 3 -22.75 1.52 -25.83
CA ASN A 3 -23.73 1.65 -24.76
C ASN A 3 -23.42 2.90 -23.93
N ASN A 4 -24.25 3.92 -24.16
CA ASN A 4 -24.27 5.14 -23.37
C ASN A 4 -24.84 4.85 -21.96
N ILE A 5 -24.01 4.88 -20.95
CA ILE A 5 -24.46 4.90 -19.55
C ILE A 5 -24.76 6.35 -19.18
N LYS A 6 -26.02 6.66 -19.01
CA LYS A 6 -26.51 7.94 -18.51
C LYS A 6 -26.35 7.97 -16.98
N PHE A 7 -25.58 8.91 -16.49
CA PHE A 7 -25.56 9.28 -15.07
C PHE A 7 -26.93 9.84 -14.68
N PHE A 8 -27.60 9.17 -13.76
CA PHE A 8 -28.74 9.73 -13.03
C PHE A 8 -28.25 10.22 -11.67
N LEU A 9 -28.10 11.53 -11.54
CA LEU A 9 -27.92 12.21 -10.26
C LEU A 9 -29.30 12.33 -9.59
N LEU A 10 -29.56 11.54 -8.57
CA LEU A 10 -30.79 11.67 -7.77
C LEU A 10 -30.62 12.78 -6.75
N ILE A 11 -31.12 13.98 -7.06
CA ILE A 11 -31.21 15.08 -6.12
C ILE A 11 -32.49 14.92 -5.31
N LEU A 12 -32.37 14.70 -4.03
CA LEU A 12 -33.52 14.69 -3.11
C LEU A 12 -33.84 16.14 -2.75
N ILE A 13 -34.92 16.66 -3.31
CA ILE A 13 -35.46 17.98 -2.97
C ILE A 13 -36.38 17.82 -1.76
N ILE A 14 -36.01 18.39 -0.63
CA ILE A 14 -36.87 18.52 0.53
C ILE A 14 -37.67 19.81 0.37
N SER A 15 -38.96 19.70 0.11
CA SER A 15 -39.91 20.81 0.14
C SER A 15 -40.22 21.21 1.58
N SER A 16 -39.84 22.39 2.02
CA SER A 16 -40.38 23.01 3.23
C SER A 16 -41.54 23.91 2.84
N CYS A 17 -42.70 23.65 3.38
CA CYS A 17 -43.88 24.48 3.25
C CYS A 17 -43.97 25.46 4.42
N GLY A 18 -43.75 26.73 4.18
CA GLY A 18 -43.94 27.80 5.12
C GLY A 18 -45.39 28.32 5.06
N GLY A 19 -46.03 28.45 6.18
CA GLY A 19 -47.30 29.14 6.32
C GLY A 19 -47.21 30.20 7.40
N GLY A 20 -47.33 31.45 7.02
CA GLY A 20 -47.34 32.58 7.92
C GLY A 20 -48.76 32.88 8.43
N GLY A 21 -48.86 33.45 9.63
CA GLY A 21 -50.05 34.01 10.20
C GLY A 21 -49.73 34.77 11.47
N GLY A 22 -49.82 36.07 11.42
CA GLY A 22 -49.54 36.97 12.53
C GLY A 22 -50.68 37.10 13.52
N GLY A 23 -50.36 37.44 14.76
CA GLY A 23 -51.31 37.79 15.84
C GLY A 23 -50.53 38.12 17.11
N SER A 24 -50.46 39.43 17.39
CA SER A 24 -49.90 39.94 18.64
C SER A 24 -50.86 39.72 19.80
N SER A 25 -50.38 39.23 20.94
CA SER A 25 -50.78 39.68 22.26
C SER A 25 -49.81 39.16 23.34
N SER A 26 -49.54 40.01 24.24
CA SER A 26 -48.55 40.02 25.30
C SER A 26 -48.84 39.03 26.44
N SER A 27 -47.74 38.67 27.12
CA SER A 27 -47.58 38.30 28.54
C SER A 27 -47.40 36.82 28.83
N GLY A 28 -46.28 36.52 29.48
CA GLY A 28 -46.00 35.30 30.20
C GLY A 28 -44.70 34.63 29.74
N SER A 29 -43.58 35.05 30.32
CA SER A 29 -42.31 34.34 30.18
C SER A 29 -42.38 33.01 30.95
N SER A 30 -42.85 31.98 30.29
CA SER A 30 -42.46 30.62 30.62
C SER A 30 -41.46 30.18 29.53
N GLY A 31 -40.16 30.18 29.87
CA GLY A 31 -39.12 29.72 28.95
C GLY A 31 -39.43 28.26 28.59
N THR A 32 -40.05 28.05 27.44
CA THR A 32 -40.11 26.73 26.81
C THR A 32 -38.69 26.37 26.46
N ALA A 33 -38.17 25.29 27.10
CA ALA A 33 -36.91 24.71 26.70
C ALA A 33 -36.91 24.48 25.17
N PRO A 34 -35.84 24.80 24.49
CA PRO A 34 -35.77 24.59 23.04
C PRO A 34 -36.06 23.13 22.72
N THR A 35 -36.99 22.89 21.81
CA THR A 35 -37.32 21.55 21.33
C THR A 35 -36.05 20.90 20.81
N PRO A 36 -35.67 19.71 21.28
CA PRO A 36 -34.47 19.03 20.80
C PRO A 36 -34.57 18.82 19.29
N SER A 37 -33.47 19.07 18.60
CA SER A 37 -33.36 18.80 17.16
C SER A 37 -33.31 17.29 16.93
N ALA A 38 -34.06 16.80 15.95
CA ALA A 38 -34.06 15.41 15.59
C ALA A 38 -32.71 14.97 15.00
N PRO A 39 -32.29 13.70 15.17
CA PRO A 39 -31.13 13.15 14.54
C PRO A 39 -31.23 13.20 13.00
N SER A 40 -30.13 13.37 12.33
CA SER A 40 -30.07 13.39 10.86
C SER A 40 -28.72 12.85 10.35
N PHE A 41 -28.73 12.30 9.15
CA PHE A 41 -27.51 11.92 8.45
C PHE A 41 -27.00 13.10 7.62
N ASN A 42 -25.71 13.41 7.80
CA ASN A 42 -24.98 14.31 6.90
C ASN A 42 -24.47 13.53 5.68
N SER A 43 -24.06 12.27 5.91
CA SER A 43 -23.67 11.31 4.88
C SER A 43 -23.81 9.88 5.37
N PHE A 44 -24.15 8.96 4.48
CA PHE A 44 -23.94 7.52 4.60
C PHE A 44 -23.71 6.96 3.21
N ILE A 45 -22.48 6.60 2.90
CA ILE A 45 -22.05 6.22 1.56
C ILE A 45 -21.15 4.98 1.60
N ALA A 46 -21.15 4.23 0.51
CA ALA A 46 -20.14 3.23 0.19
C ALA A 46 -19.11 3.82 -0.77
N ASN A 47 -17.87 3.33 -0.73
CA ASN A 47 -16.83 3.70 -1.69
C ASN A 47 -17.13 3.24 -3.13
N SER A 48 -18.00 2.22 -3.29
CA SER A 48 -18.53 1.74 -4.57
C SER A 48 -19.90 1.13 -4.40
N ASP A 49 -20.73 1.20 -5.40
CA ASP A 49 -22.05 0.52 -5.51
C ASP A 49 -21.96 -0.84 -6.23
N LEU A 50 -20.80 -1.17 -6.77
CA LEU A 50 -20.51 -2.45 -7.41
C LEU A 50 -19.12 -2.94 -6.95
N ILE A 51 -19.09 -4.12 -6.37
CA ILE A 51 -17.89 -4.76 -5.83
C ILE A 51 -17.76 -6.16 -6.45
N VAL A 52 -16.55 -6.56 -6.76
CA VAL A 52 -16.26 -7.95 -7.15
C VAL A 52 -16.32 -8.83 -5.89
N ILE A 53 -16.86 -10.04 -6.02
CA ILE A 53 -16.95 -11.01 -4.93
C ILE A 53 -15.61 -11.18 -4.21
N ASN A 54 -15.65 -11.38 -2.90
CA ASN A 54 -14.51 -11.50 -2.01
C ASN A 54 -13.66 -10.22 -1.84
N ASN A 55 -14.16 -9.05 -2.24
CA ASN A 55 -13.55 -7.77 -1.94
C ASN A 55 -14.29 -7.03 -0.83
N ASP A 56 -13.62 -6.03 -0.27
CA ASP A 56 -14.15 -5.20 0.80
C ASP A 56 -14.87 -3.97 0.26
N VAL A 57 -16.03 -3.65 0.84
CA VAL A 57 -16.66 -2.34 0.70
C VAL A 57 -16.34 -1.48 1.91
N THR A 58 -16.00 -0.23 1.70
CA THR A 58 -15.80 0.75 2.76
C THR A 58 -17.03 1.64 2.91
N LEU A 59 -17.66 1.59 4.07
CA LEU A 59 -18.82 2.40 4.43
C LEU A 59 -18.37 3.57 5.28
N THR A 60 -18.78 4.80 4.92
CA THR A 60 -18.45 6.02 5.65
C THR A 60 -19.73 6.78 5.98
N TRP A 61 -19.84 7.26 7.23
CA TRP A 61 -21.01 8.00 7.68
C TRP A 61 -20.66 9.15 8.63
N SER A 62 -21.53 10.14 8.64
CA SER A 62 -21.55 11.20 9.63
C SER A 62 -23.00 11.63 9.91
N THR A 63 -23.28 11.99 11.17
CA THR A 63 -24.60 12.36 11.62
C THR A 63 -24.57 13.65 12.44
N SER A 64 -25.75 14.25 12.65
CA SER A 64 -25.95 15.43 13.51
C SER A 64 -27.09 15.16 14.49
N ASN A 65 -26.99 15.74 15.70
CA ASN A 65 -27.97 15.60 16.78
C ASN A 65 -28.19 14.15 17.25
N THR A 66 -27.16 13.32 17.19
CA THR A 66 -27.24 11.88 17.39
C THR A 66 -26.46 11.47 18.64
N ASN A 67 -27.03 10.56 19.43
CA ASN A 67 -26.39 10.00 20.64
C ASN A 67 -25.84 8.60 20.40
N THR A 68 -26.57 7.74 19.69
CA THR A 68 -26.17 6.35 19.39
C THR A 68 -26.62 5.96 18.00
N CYS A 69 -25.86 5.05 17.38
CA CYS A 69 -26.26 4.42 16.12
C CYS A 69 -26.16 2.89 16.22
N THR A 70 -27.01 2.21 15.47
CA THR A 70 -27.04 0.75 15.37
C THR A 70 -27.02 0.34 13.90
N ARG A 71 -26.23 -0.64 13.59
CA ARG A 71 -26.09 -1.27 12.28
C ARG A 71 -27.22 -2.28 12.06
N GLY A 72 -27.73 -2.37 10.84
CA GLY A 72 -28.76 -3.29 10.41
C GLY A 72 -28.63 -3.68 8.94
N GLY A 73 -29.44 -4.63 8.48
CA GLY A 73 -29.29 -5.22 7.17
C GLY A 73 -28.18 -6.28 7.15
N ASP A 74 -27.30 -6.23 6.15
CA ASP A 74 -26.21 -7.22 5.98
C ASP A 74 -24.99 -6.98 6.91
N TRP A 75 -25.10 -6.09 7.88
CA TRP A 75 -24.13 -5.91 8.96
C TRP A 75 -24.87 -5.70 10.29
N SER A 76 -24.16 -5.76 11.42
CA SER A 76 -24.81 -5.66 12.72
C SER A 76 -23.90 -5.07 13.79
N GLY A 77 -24.49 -4.66 14.92
CA GLY A 77 -23.82 -4.15 16.10
C GLY A 77 -23.96 -2.65 16.27
N ALA A 78 -23.37 -2.11 17.34
CA ALA A 78 -23.33 -0.68 17.61
C ALA A 78 -22.39 0.04 16.63
N ALA A 79 -22.68 1.30 16.36
CA ALA A 79 -21.85 2.20 15.59
C ALA A 79 -21.65 3.53 16.33
N ALA A 80 -20.51 4.17 16.10
CA ALA A 80 -20.32 5.56 16.50
C ALA A 80 -21.23 6.50 15.68
N THR A 81 -21.40 7.72 16.12
CA THR A 81 -22.20 8.74 15.40
C THR A 81 -21.57 9.23 14.11
N SER A 82 -20.26 8.96 13.92
CA SER A 82 -19.54 9.12 12.66
C SER A 82 -18.44 8.09 12.59
N GLY A 83 -18.04 7.67 11.40
CA GLY A 83 -16.96 6.69 11.25
C GLY A 83 -16.86 6.07 9.87
N THR A 84 -15.95 5.11 9.79
CA THR A 84 -15.71 4.28 8.63
C THR A 84 -15.66 2.82 9.05
N SER A 85 -16.13 1.91 8.20
CA SER A 85 -16.07 0.47 8.45
C SER A 85 -15.90 -0.28 7.15
N SER A 86 -14.97 -1.23 7.11
CA SER A 86 -14.78 -2.15 6.00
C SER A 86 -15.60 -3.41 6.24
N VAL A 87 -16.27 -3.91 5.20
CA VAL A 87 -17.07 -5.14 5.22
C VAL A 87 -16.71 -5.97 3.98
N ARG A 88 -16.29 -7.22 4.21
CA ARG A 88 -16.00 -8.16 3.12
C ARG A 88 -17.27 -8.76 2.57
N LEU A 89 -17.43 -8.74 1.23
CA LEU A 89 -18.62 -9.23 0.53
C LEU A 89 -18.31 -10.58 -0.12
N THR A 90 -18.90 -11.65 0.43
CA THR A 90 -18.54 -13.04 0.06
C THR A 90 -19.59 -13.80 -0.73
N GLU A 91 -20.73 -13.17 -1.04
CA GLU A 91 -21.83 -13.80 -1.76
C GLU A 91 -22.25 -12.93 -2.95
N LEU A 92 -22.60 -13.56 -4.06
CA LEU A 92 -23.15 -12.91 -5.26
C LEU A 92 -24.59 -12.47 -5.00
N LYS A 93 -24.76 -11.32 -4.37
CA LYS A 93 -26.04 -10.71 -4.07
C LYS A 93 -25.94 -9.19 -3.97
N SER A 94 -27.07 -8.53 -3.83
CA SER A 94 -27.10 -7.15 -3.39
C SER A 94 -27.09 -7.12 -1.85
N TYR A 95 -26.07 -6.47 -1.28
CA TYR A 95 -25.98 -6.20 0.14
C TYR A 95 -26.65 -4.86 0.45
N THR A 96 -27.39 -4.79 1.55
CA THR A 96 -28.01 -3.55 2.03
C THR A 96 -27.53 -3.28 3.45
N PHE A 97 -26.83 -2.17 3.62
CA PHE A 97 -26.33 -1.70 4.91
C PHE A 97 -27.25 -0.58 5.40
N THR A 98 -27.72 -0.70 6.63
CA THR A 98 -28.62 0.28 7.25
C THR A 98 -27.99 0.79 8.55
N LEU A 99 -28.12 2.09 8.80
CA LEU A 99 -27.83 2.70 10.09
C LEU A 99 -29.11 3.34 10.62
N THR A 100 -29.46 3.02 11.86
CA THR A 100 -30.51 3.69 12.60
C THR A 100 -29.91 4.41 13.79
N CYS A 101 -30.10 5.72 13.85
CA CYS A 101 -29.46 6.59 14.83
C CYS A 101 -30.54 7.33 15.67
N SER A 102 -30.42 7.27 16.98
CA SER A 102 -31.29 7.97 17.92
C SER A 102 -30.60 9.21 18.51
N GLY A 103 -31.43 10.22 18.77
CA GLY A 103 -31.00 11.51 19.32
C GLY A 103 -31.52 11.74 20.75
N ALA A 104 -31.85 12.99 21.04
CA ALA A 104 -32.42 13.37 22.35
C ALA A 104 -33.76 12.72 22.59
N SER A 105 -34.07 12.47 23.86
CA SER A 105 -35.37 11.90 24.26
C SER A 105 -36.55 12.69 23.69
N GLY A 106 -37.52 12.00 23.09
CA GLY A 106 -38.68 12.58 22.44
C GLY A 106 -38.49 12.96 20.97
N THR A 107 -37.34 12.75 20.40
CA THR A 107 -37.11 12.86 18.93
C THR A 107 -37.31 11.51 18.24
N GLN A 108 -37.72 11.54 16.98
CA GLN A 108 -37.82 10.34 16.15
C GLN A 108 -36.40 9.94 15.64
N ASP A 109 -36.14 8.63 15.58
CA ASP A 109 -34.88 8.09 15.05
C ASP A 109 -34.73 8.40 13.56
N ALA A 110 -33.48 8.63 13.12
CA ALA A 110 -33.13 8.73 11.72
C ALA A 110 -32.61 7.37 11.23
N THR A 111 -33.01 6.99 10.03
CA THR A 111 -32.51 5.78 9.36
C THR A 111 -32.01 6.12 7.96
N ALA A 112 -30.84 5.58 7.58
CA ALA A 112 -30.33 5.66 6.24
C ALA A 112 -29.83 4.27 5.78
N SER A 113 -29.87 4.03 4.48
CA SER A 113 -29.42 2.78 3.87
C SER A 113 -28.59 3.05 2.64
N VAL A 114 -27.61 2.16 2.39
CA VAL A 114 -26.85 2.10 1.16
C VAL A 114 -26.81 0.65 0.66
N SER A 115 -26.95 0.47 -0.65
CA SER A 115 -26.90 -0.86 -1.29
C SER A 115 -25.65 -0.98 -2.14
N VAL A 116 -25.05 -2.17 -2.10
CA VAL A 116 -23.86 -2.53 -2.88
C VAL A 116 -24.12 -3.85 -3.56
N ASN A 117 -23.98 -3.89 -4.87
CA ASN A 117 -24.12 -5.11 -5.66
C ASN A 117 -22.79 -5.83 -5.71
N VAL A 118 -22.82 -7.16 -5.60
CA VAL A 118 -21.66 -8.01 -5.80
C VAL A 118 -21.80 -8.71 -7.15
N GLN A 119 -20.77 -8.58 -7.98
CA GLN A 119 -20.66 -9.28 -9.23
C GLN A 119 -19.61 -10.38 -9.15
N GLU A 120 -19.68 -11.35 -10.05
CA GLU A 120 -18.58 -12.26 -10.29
C GLU A 120 -17.34 -11.48 -10.72
N ASP A 121 -16.16 -12.05 -10.41
CA ASP A 121 -14.93 -11.55 -11.01
C ASP A 121 -15.06 -11.72 -12.53
N PRO A 122 -15.04 -10.63 -13.32
CA PRO A 122 -15.16 -10.71 -14.77
C PRO A 122 -14.02 -11.50 -15.43
N ASN A 123 -12.91 -11.69 -14.68
CA ASN A 123 -11.79 -12.50 -15.11
C ASN A 123 -11.92 -13.98 -14.67
N GLY A 124 -13.06 -14.39 -14.12
CA GLY A 124 -13.49 -15.68 -13.60
C GLY A 124 -12.40 -16.71 -13.35
N SER A 125 -12.21 -17.13 -12.11
CA SER A 125 -11.24 -18.19 -11.70
C SER A 125 -9.85 -18.01 -12.33
N ILE A 126 -9.17 -16.92 -11.97
CA ILE A 126 -7.78 -16.71 -12.37
C ILE A 126 -6.93 -17.78 -11.67
N GLY A 127 -6.91 -19.02 -12.20
CA GLY A 127 -5.95 -20.04 -11.82
C GLY A 127 -5.72 -20.27 -10.32
N TYR A 128 -6.64 -19.83 -9.45
CA TYR A 128 -6.48 -19.97 -7.99
C TYR A 128 -6.50 -21.39 -7.47
N GLU A 129 -6.87 -22.35 -8.30
CA GLU A 129 -6.78 -23.78 -8.02
C GLU A 129 -5.35 -24.24 -7.73
N ILE A 130 -4.32 -23.52 -8.16
CA ILE A 130 -2.91 -23.85 -7.82
C ILE A 130 -2.65 -23.77 -6.32
N TYR A 131 -3.46 -23.05 -5.56
CA TYR A 131 -3.33 -22.91 -4.10
C TYR A 131 -4.12 -23.95 -3.31
N ASN A 132 -4.75 -24.91 -3.97
CA ASN A 132 -5.41 -26.05 -3.29
C ASN A 132 -4.40 -27.01 -2.65
N GLU A 133 -3.14 -26.97 -3.07
CA GLU A 133 -2.04 -27.71 -2.43
C GLU A 133 -1.25 -26.76 -1.53
N VAL A 134 -0.92 -27.20 -0.33
CA VAL A 134 -0.05 -26.41 0.58
C VAL A 134 1.40 -26.61 0.15
N LYS A 135 2.07 -25.51 -0.15
CA LYS A 135 3.49 -25.45 -0.55
C LYS A 135 4.22 -24.41 0.29
N ASP A 136 5.53 -24.61 0.47
CA ASP A 136 6.40 -23.61 1.09
C ASP A 136 6.67 -22.42 0.15
N SER A 137 6.56 -22.66 -1.16
CA SER A 137 6.73 -21.64 -2.21
C SER A 137 5.83 -21.94 -3.41
N TYR A 138 5.17 -20.90 -3.88
CA TYR A 138 4.40 -20.89 -5.13
C TYR A 138 5.13 -20.11 -6.25
N CYS A 139 6.31 -19.63 -5.97
CA CYS A 139 7.07 -18.83 -6.93
C CYS A 139 7.23 -19.53 -8.28
N LYS A 140 7.16 -18.74 -9.34
CA LYS A 140 7.52 -19.15 -10.69
C LYS A 140 8.99 -19.62 -10.69
N THR A 141 9.27 -20.77 -11.23
CA THR A 141 10.65 -21.25 -11.36
C THR A 141 11.38 -20.40 -12.40
N PRO A 142 12.56 -19.83 -12.08
CA PRO A 142 13.35 -19.08 -13.03
C PRO A 142 13.74 -19.93 -14.25
N VAL A 143 13.66 -19.35 -15.44
CA VAL A 143 14.00 -20.04 -16.70
C VAL A 143 14.84 -19.11 -17.57
N ASN A 144 16.07 -19.53 -17.85
CA ASN A 144 16.96 -18.83 -18.79
C ASN A 144 16.60 -19.22 -20.22
N ASP A 145 15.61 -18.54 -20.78
CA ASP A 145 15.05 -18.77 -22.13
C ASP A 145 15.10 -17.54 -23.01
N SER A 146 15.80 -16.48 -22.58
CA SER A 146 15.88 -15.20 -23.28
C SER A 146 17.33 -14.87 -23.65
N SER A 147 17.48 -14.06 -24.69
CA SER A 147 18.79 -13.60 -25.16
C SER A 147 19.47 -12.62 -24.18
N ASP A 148 18.67 -11.93 -23.39
CA ASP A 148 19.12 -10.99 -22.35
C ASP A 148 18.50 -11.41 -21.02
N TYR A 149 19.27 -12.17 -20.25
CA TYR A 149 18.87 -12.80 -19.02
C TYR A 149 19.78 -12.42 -17.87
N TRP A 150 19.18 -11.99 -16.78
CA TRP A 150 19.88 -11.72 -15.52
C TRP A 150 19.06 -12.30 -14.35
N ILE A 151 19.76 -12.90 -13.40
CA ILE A 151 19.18 -13.40 -12.16
C ILE A 151 20.13 -13.17 -10.99
N ASP A 152 19.60 -12.81 -9.85
CA ASP A 152 20.23 -12.95 -8.54
C ASP A 152 19.37 -13.85 -7.66
N ASN A 153 19.88 -15.00 -7.32
CA ASN A 153 19.29 -15.99 -6.41
C ASN A 153 19.92 -15.93 -5.01
N PHE A 154 20.69 -14.90 -4.74
CA PHE A 154 21.30 -14.61 -3.44
C PHE A 154 22.12 -15.77 -2.83
N ASP A 155 22.67 -16.65 -3.68
CA ASP A 155 23.55 -17.76 -3.25
C ASP A 155 24.89 -17.28 -2.69
N SER A 156 25.28 -16.03 -2.96
CA SER A 156 26.43 -15.39 -2.36
C SER A 156 26.17 -15.02 -0.91
N ASN A 157 27.19 -14.98 -0.08
CA ASN A 157 27.05 -14.54 1.31
C ASN A 157 26.95 -13.01 1.48
N ILE A 158 27.12 -12.26 0.41
CA ILE A 158 27.03 -10.79 0.38
C ILE A 158 26.32 -10.34 -0.90
N LEU A 159 25.66 -9.20 -0.84
CA LEU A 159 25.13 -8.54 -2.02
C LEU A 159 26.28 -8.11 -2.94
N ASN A 160 26.08 -8.25 -4.25
CA ASN A 160 27.06 -7.83 -5.23
C ASN A 160 27.24 -6.28 -5.20
N PRO A 161 28.39 -5.75 -4.75
CA PRO A 161 28.59 -4.32 -4.60
C PRO A 161 28.63 -3.55 -5.93
N ASP A 162 28.82 -4.25 -7.07
CA ASP A 162 28.76 -3.63 -8.40
C ASP A 162 27.33 -3.44 -8.90
N ILE A 163 26.36 -4.15 -8.31
CA ILE A 163 24.94 -4.07 -8.67
C ILE A 163 24.17 -3.24 -7.64
N TYR A 164 24.35 -3.52 -6.34
CA TYR A 164 23.54 -2.95 -5.27
C TYR A 164 24.25 -1.80 -4.55
N SER A 165 23.45 -0.82 -4.16
CA SER A 165 23.82 0.28 -3.26
C SER A 165 22.74 0.49 -2.23
N PHE A 166 23.08 1.12 -1.11
CA PHE A 166 22.13 1.48 -0.07
C PHE A 166 21.84 2.98 -0.11
N GLN A 167 20.59 3.37 -0.12
CA GLN A 167 20.19 4.75 0.15
C GLN A 167 20.06 4.95 1.65
N GLN A 168 20.72 5.98 2.17
CA GLN A 168 20.84 6.26 3.58
C GLN A 168 19.97 7.43 4.00
N GLY A 169 19.45 7.41 5.23
CA GLY A 169 18.83 8.55 5.89
C GLY A 169 17.36 8.36 6.23
N SER A 170 16.80 9.37 6.86
CA SER A 170 15.38 9.48 7.21
C SER A 170 14.55 10.25 6.17
N GLY A 171 15.16 10.61 5.04
CA GLY A 171 14.54 11.38 3.96
C GLY A 171 15.50 11.71 2.84
N PHE A 172 15.10 12.62 1.98
CA PHE A 172 15.89 13.05 0.82
C PHE A 172 15.82 14.57 0.63
N PHE A 173 16.71 15.11 -0.20
CA PHE A 173 16.65 16.51 -0.62
C PHE A 173 15.90 16.65 -1.94
N ASP A 174 14.92 17.53 -1.98
CA ASP A 174 14.23 17.89 -3.22
C ASP A 174 15.14 18.72 -4.16
N SER A 175 14.65 19.01 -5.36
CA SER A 175 15.38 19.79 -6.36
C SER A 175 15.69 21.23 -5.90
N ASN A 176 15.03 21.75 -4.84
CA ASN A 176 15.28 23.05 -4.25
C ASN A 176 16.27 22.98 -3.07
N GLY A 177 16.78 21.80 -2.74
CA GLY A 177 17.64 21.56 -1.61
C GLY A 177 16.91 21.56 -0.25
N THR A 178 15.58 21.39 -0.26
CA THR A 178 14.79 21.20 0.96
C THR A 178 14.84 19.75 1.39
N PHE A 179 15.16 19.49 2.66
CA PHE A 179 15.11 18.13 3.19
C PHE A 179 13.66 17.70 3.41
N ILE A 180 13.27 16.61 2.79
CA ILE A 180 11.95 15.97 2.90
C ILE A 180 12.09 14.76 3.82
N GLN A 181 11.72 14.96 5.07
CA GLN A 181 11.74 13.91 6.10
C GLN A 181 10.68 12.84 5.84
N GLY A 182 10.89 11.62 6.36
CA GLY A 182 9.98 10.50 6.21
C GLY A 182 9.78 10.10 4.75
N TRP A 183 10.77 10.36 3.90
CA TRP A 183 10.78 10.05 2.46
C TRP A 183 9.57 10.59 1.69
N GLY A 184 8.88 11.62 2.24
CA GLY A 184 7.68 12.22 1.68
C GLY A 184 6.38 11.47 1.97
N ASN A 185 6.43 10.41 2.75
CA ASN A 185 5.32 9.51 3.09
C ASN A 185 5.11 9.37 4.60
N ASN A 186 5.71 10.25 5.42
CA ASN A 186 5.69 10.17 6.88
C ASN A 186 6.24 8.84 7.45
N GLU A 187 7.24 8.27 6.78
CA GLU A 187 7.91 7.05 7.22
C GLU A 187 8.75 7.31 8.48
N GLU A 188 8.82 6.32 9.38
CA GLU A 188 9.40 6.47 10.74
C GLU A 188 10.87 6.02 10.82
N GLN A 189 11.38 5.24 9.86
CA GLN A 189 12.70 4.64 9.95
C GLN A 189 13.81 5.53 9.40
N TYR A 190 15.02 5.23 9.90
CA TYR A 190 16.28 5.59 9.26
C TYR A 190 16.77 4.42 8.40
N TYR A 191 17.05 4.64 7.13
CA TYR A 191 17.68 3.64 6.27
C TYR A 191 19.19 3.65 6.46
N THR A 192 19.76 2.49 6.79
CA THR A 192 21.18 2.32 7.06
C THR A 192 22.03 2.29 5.78
N SER A 193 23.25 2.83 5.88
CA SER A 193 24.18 2.98 4.73
C SER A 193 24.89 1.69 4.34
N ASP A 194 25.55 1.70 3.18
CA ASP A 194 26.50 0.67 2.76
C ASP A 194 27.51 0.35 3.87
N ALA A 195 28.09 1.38 4.48
CA ALA A 195 29.11 1.21 5.52
C ALA A 195 28.57 0.56 6.78
N GLN A 196 27.34 0.88 7.18
CA GLN A 196 26.69 0.30 8.36
C GLN A 196 26.34 -1.16 8.13
N ASN A 197 25.76 -1.50 6.98
CA ASN A 197 25.44 -2.87 6.62
C ASN A 197 26.72 -3.69 6.34
N ALA A 198 27.69 -3.12 5.65
CA ALA A 198 28.99 -3.77 5.44
C ALA A 198 29.76 -3.96 6.74
N ALA A 199 29.71 -2.99 7.65
CA ALA A 199 30.36 -3.11 8.95
C ALA A 199 29.79 -4.26 9.77
N LYS A 200 28.49 -4.52 9.67
CA LYS A 200 27.90 -5.65 10.34
C LYS A 200 28.23 -6.99 9.71
N ASN A 201 28.14 -7.09 8.37
CA ASN A 201 28.62 -8.27 7.66
C ASN A 201 30.10 -8.55 7.97
N TYR A 202 30.85 -7.49 8.20
CA TYR A 202 32.24 -7.54 8.61
C TYR A 202 32.39 -7.84 10.11
N ASN A 203 31.49 -7.30 10.94
CA ASN A 203 31.53 -7.43 12.39
C ASN A 203 30.43 -8.33 12.95
N VAL A 204 30.32 -9.52 12.42
CA VAL A 204 29.42 -10.57 12.93
C VAL A 204 29.55 -10.76 14.48
N GLN A 205 30.73 -10.43 15.02
CA GLN A 205 30.99 -10.57 16.46
C GLN A 205 30.48 -9.40 17.30
N THR A 206 30.19 -8.26 16.72
CA THR A 206 29.77 -7.06 17.44
C THR A 206 28.28 -6.80 17.36
N ASN A 207 27.53 -7.56 16.56
CA ASN A 207 26.10 -7.39 16.36
C ASN A 207 25.70 -5.93 16.13
N THR A 208 26.43 -5.24 15.26
CA THR A 208 26.04 -3.89 14.89
C THR A 208 24.88 -3.93 13.93
N THR A 209 24.04 -2.93 13.98
CA THR A 209 22.75 -2.86 13.29
C THR A 209 22.82 -3.20 11.80
N GLU A 210 22.38 -4.36 11.42
CA GLU A 210 22.26 -4.81 10.05
C GLU A 210 20.79 -4.94 9.71
N ASN A 211 20.36 -4.14 8.75
CA ASN A 211 19.00 -4.16 8.27
C ASN A 211 18.85 -4.93 6.96
N ALA A 212 19.98 -5.27 6.30
CA ALA A 212 19.98 -6.10 5.10
C ALA A 212 21.15 -7.08 5.13
N PHE A 213 20.87 -8.34 4.86
CA PHE A 213 21.86 -9.42 4.86
C PHE A 213 21.38 -10.61 4.03
N ILE A 214 22.28 -11.54 3.73
CA ILE A 214 21.93 -12.82 3.11
C ILE A 214 21.77 -13.87 4.21
N ASP A 215 20.63 -14.56 4.20
CA ASP A 215 20.35 -15.68 5.11
C ASP A 215 19.74 -16.86 4.34
N ASN A 216 20.44 -17.99 4.36
CA ASN A 216 20.03 -19.23 3.68
C ASN A 216 19.65 -19.02 2.20
N GLY A 217 20.49 -18.31 1.43
CA GLY A 217 20.27 -18.03 0.01
C GLY A 217 19.10 -17.09 -0.27
N LYS A 218 18.83 -16.17 0.64
CA LYS A 218 17.80 -15.14 0.48
C LYS A 218 18.31 -13.78 0.90
N LEU A 219 17.93 -12.75 0.17
CA LEU A 219 18.08 -11.39 0.66
C LEU A 219 17.02 -11.14 1.73
N VAL A 220 17.46 -10.71 2.90
CA VAL A 220 16.60 -10.32 4.02
C VAL A 220 16.70 -8.82 4.23
N ILE A 221 15.57 -8.13 4.33
CA ILE A 221 15.48 -6.78 4.88
C ILE A 221 14.71 -6.88 6.20
N GLN A 222 15.42 -6.53 7.30
CA GLN A 222 14.90 -6.66 8.66
C GLN A 222 14.87 -5.29 9.33
N PRO A 223 13.71 -4.66 9.46
CA PRO A 223 13.56 -3.49 10.31
C PRO A 223 13.83 -3.82 11.78
N ILE A 224 14.45 -2.87 12.50
CA ILE A 224 14.76 -2.99 13.93
C ILE A 224 14.18 -1.77 14.65
N TYR A 225 13.53 -2.02 15.78
CA TYR A 225 13.06 -1.02 16.73
C TYR A 225 13.92 -1.05 17.98
N ASP A 226 14.77 -0.05 18.17
CA ASP A 226 15.61 0.09 19.35
C ASP A 226 15.58 1.53 19.90
N ILE A 227 14.90 1.71 21.02
CA ILE A 227 14.82 3.00 21.71
C ILE A 227 16.04 3.28 22.59
N THR A 228 16.94 2.30 22.76
CA THR A 228 18.08 2.44 23.68
C THR A 228 19.31 3.03 22.99
N THR A 229 19.42 2.83 21.69
CA THR A 229 20.50 3.36 20.85
C THR A 229 19.94 4.02 19.59
N PRO A 230 19.19 5.12 19.76
CA PRO A 230 18.56 5.77 18.64
C PRO A 230 19.60 6.28 17.62
N PHE A 231 19.26 6.18 16.33
CA PHE A 231 20.10 6.68 15.24
C PHE A 231 19.97 8.19 15.10
N GLU A 232 21.09 8.91 15.27
CA GLU A 232 21.17 10.32 14.90
C GLU A 232 21.33 10.43 13.38
N ASP A 233 20.38 11.09 12.70
CA ASP A 233 20.50 11.35 11.29
C ASP A 233 21.62 12.37 11.04
N PRO A 234 22.71 12.00 10.33
CA PRO A 234 23.82 12.90 10.07
C PRO A 234 23.43 14.14 9.25
N TYR A 235 22.32 14.10 8.52
CA TYR A 235 21.78 15.26 7.83
C TYR A 235 21.07 16.24 8.77
N CYS A 236 20.67 15.81 9.95
CA CYS A 236 20.06 16.63 10.99
C CYS A 236 21.08 17.39 11.85
N ILE A 237 22.28 16.90 12.04
CA ILE A 237 23.28 17.44 12.97
C ILE A 237 23.61 18.93 12.72
N ASN A 238 23.46 19.43 11.50
CA ASN A 238 23.77 20.83 11.16
C ASN A 238 22.53 21.70 10.88
N ARG A 239 21.32 21.25 11.17
CA ARG A 239 20.07 21.89 10.70
C ARG A 239 18.97 22.06 11.75
N ASP A 240 19.26 22.02 13.05
CA ASP A 240 18.26 22.10 14.14
C ASP A 240 17.11 21.06 14.04
N CYS A 241 17.30 19.97 13.31
CA CYS A 241 16.36 18.87 13.33
C CYS A 241 16.87 17.81 14.31
N ASN A 242 16.24 17.74 15.49
CA ASN A 242 16.48 16.70 16.49
C ASN A 242 15.75 15.41 16.10
N TYR A 243 15.97 14.90 14.91
CA TYR A 243 15.38 13.64 14.52
C TYR A 243 16.25 12.48 14.98
N VAL A 244 15.70 11.72 15.88
CA VAL A 244 16.27 10.49 16.40
C VAL A 244 15.35 9.37 15.94
N ALA A 245 15.83 8.49 15.09
CA ALA A 245 15.06 7.36 14.62
C ALA A 245 15.13 6.23 15.62
N ASP A 246 13.99 5.84 16.18
CA ASP A 246 13.87 4.63 16.99
C ASP A 246 13.81 3.36 16.12
N HIS A 247 13.60 3.53 14.81
CA HIS A 247 13.50 2.47 13.84
C HIS A 247 14.62 2.58 12.82
N THR A 248 15.23 1.45 12.50
CA THR A 248 16.14 1.34 11.36
C THR A 248 15.60 0.33 10.35
N SER A 249 15.97 0.51 9.08
CA SER A 249 15.64 -0.42 7.99
C SER A 249 16.67 -0.30 6.87
N ALA A 250 16.45 -0.97 5.74
CA ALA A 250 17.28 -0.83 4.55
C ALA A 250 16.46 -0.46 3.33
N ARG A 251 17.09 0.36 2.46
CA ARG A 251 16.61 0.70 1.13
C ARG A 251 17.73 0.47 0.14
N ILE A 252 17.60 -0.57 -0.67
CA ILE A 252 18.59 -1.09 -1.59
C ILE A 252 18.20 -0.70 -3.00
N ILE A 253 19.16 -0.20 -3.78
CA ILE A 253 18.91 0.24 -5.15
C ILE A 253 19.90 -0.40 -6.11
N THR A 254 19.50 -0.56 -7.37
CA THR A 254 20.34 -1.09 -8.44
C THR A 254 20.81 -0.03 -9.45
N SER A 255 20.74 1.25 -9.09
CA SER A 255 21.09 2.35 -9.99
C SER A 255 22.57 2.35 -10.38
N ARG A 256 22.86 2.83 -11.57
CA ARG A 256 24.23 3.14 -11.99
C ARG A 256 24.67 4.45 -11.35
N SER A 257 25.52 4.35 -10.36
CA SER A 257 26.08 5.50 -9.67
C SER A 257 27.49 5.17 -9.17
N ASN A 258 28.33 6.19 -8.96
CA ASN A 258 29.68 6.04 -8.39
C ASN A 258 30.54 4.98 -9.08
N GLY A 259 30.41 4.81 -10.41
CA GLY A 259 31.17 3.84 -11.20
C GLY A 259 30.69 2.39 -11.13
N LYS A 260 29.56 2.12 -10.47
CA LYS A 260 28.93 0.80 -10.43
C LYS A 260 28.28 0.45 -11.76
N THR A 261 28.27 -0.84 -12.09
CA THR A 261 27.56 -1.37 -13.27
C THR A 261 26.06 -1.22 -13.11
N GLY A 262 25.54 -1.48 -11.91
CA GLY A 262 24.11 -1.46 -11.60
C GLY A 262 23.29 -2.47 -12.41
N LEU A 263 22.00 -2.51 -12.19
CA LEU A 263 21.02 -3.19 -13.02
C LEU A 263 19.94 -2.18 -13.43
N LEU A 264 19.84 -1.93 -14.73
CA LEU A 264 18.76 -1.13 -15.29
C LEU A 264 17.86 -2.00 -16.14
N VAL A 265 16.55 -1.79 -15.95
CA VAL A 265 15.50 -2.52 -16.66
C VAL A 265 14.88 -1.61 -17.70
N GLY A 266 14.84 -2.06 -18.95
CA GLY A 266 14.24 -1.37 -20.11
C GLY A 266 12.80 -1.81 -20.39
N THR A 267 12.23 -1.34 -21.50
CA THR A 267 11.01 -1.91 -22.08
C THR A 267 11.27 -3.31 -22.62
N ASP A 268 10.20 -4.01 -22.98
CA ASP A 268 10.24 -5.36 -23.53
C ASP A 268 10.95 -6.36 -22.62
N THR A 269 10.65 -6.23 -21.31
CA THR A 269 11.25 -7.04 -20.25
C THR A 269 10.19 -7.60 -19.29
N GLU A 270 10.50 -8.76 -18.73
CA GLU A 270 9.84 -9.31 -17.55
C GLU A 270 10.78 -9.23 -16.35
N THR A 271 10.31 -8.67 -15.24
CA THR A 271 10.99 -8.72 -13.94
C THR A 271 10.16 -9.56 -13.01
N THR A 272 10.73 -10.66 -12.54
CA THR A 272 10.08 -11.54 -11.56
C THR A 272 10.82 -11.47 -10.23
N ALA A 273 10.08 -11.27 -9.15
CA ALA A 273 10.61 -11.35 -7.79
C ALA A 273 9.84 -12.40 -6.99
N CYS A 274 10.57 -13.31 -6.36
CA CYS A 274 10.02 -14.27 -5.40
C CYS A 274 10.29 -13.77 -3.99
N PHE A 275 9.24 -13.62 -3.18
CA PHE A 275 9.34 -12.97 -1.88
C PHE A 275 8.35 -13.52 -0.85
N ARG A 276 8.62 -13.20 0.41
CA ARG A 276 7.70 -13.37 1.54
C ARG A 276 7.71 -12.08 2.38
N VAL A 277 6.53 -11.52 2.65
CA VAL A 277 6.42 -10.22 3.35
C VAL A 277 6.43 -10.39 4.87
N PRO A 278 6.92 -9.39 5.63
CA PRO A 278 6.84 -9.41 7.09
C PRO A 278 5.39 -9.32 7.56
N ALA A 279 5.14 -9.84 8.76
CA ALA A 279 3.81 -9.87 9.37
C ALA A 279 3.72 -8.98 10.61
N GLY A 280 2.87 -8.00 10.56
CA GLY A 280 2.62 -7.08 11.68
C GLY A 280 2.24 -5.69 11.20
N THR A 281 1.56 -4.95 12.08
CA THR A 281 1.16 -3.57 11.79
C THR A 281 2.38 -2.66 11.76
N GLY A 282 2.51 -1.88 10.72
CA GLY A 282 3.59 -0.91 10.53
C GLY A 282 4.61 -1.29 9.47
N PHE A 283 4.65 -2.54 9.01
CA PHE A 283 5.52 -2.90 7.90
C PHE A 283 4.91 -2.49 6.55
N TRP A 284 5.73 -1.85 5.75
CA TRP A 284 5.47 -1.49 4.37
C TRP A 284 6.63 -1.95 3.47
N PRO A 285 6.70 -3.24 3.14
CA PRO A 285 7.66 -3.75 2.16
C PRO A 285 7.28 -3.33 0.76
N ALA A 286 8.30 -3.03 -0.07
CA ALA A 286 8.11 -2.66 -1.46
C ALA A 286 9.23 -3.17 -2.38
N ILE A 287 8.84 -3.54 -3.60
CA ILE A 287 9.70 -3.82 -4.76
C ILE A 287 9.20 -2.91 -5.87
N TRP A 288 10.02 -1.96 -6.31
CA TRP A 288 9.56 -0.89 -7.16
C TRP A 288 10.67 -0.26 -8.00
N PHE A 289 10.32 0.66 -8.89
CA PHE A 289 11.23 1.25 -9.85
C PHE A 289 11.15 2.77 -9.90
N LEU A 290 12.32 3.41 -10.07
CA LEU A 290 12.42 4.80 -10.47
C LEU A 290 13.32 4.93 -11.71
N PRO A 291 13.12 5.96 -12.57
CA PRO A 291 13.97 6.17 -13.74
C PRO A 291 15.41 6.51 -13.33
N GLN A 292 16.40 5.98 -14.06
CA GLN A 292 17.82 6.21 -13.79
C GLN A 292 18.16 7.71 -13.74
N GLY A 293 17.55 8.52 -14.59
CA GLY A 293 17.76 9.98 -14.61
C GLY A 293 17.31 10.69 -13.32
N PHE A 294 16.58 10.02 -12.42
CA PHE A 294 16.26 10.57 -11.11
C PHE A 294 17.52 10.66 -10.22
N ILE A 295 18.38 9.65 -10.25
CA ILE A 295 19.67 9.67 -9.54
C ILE A 295 20.63 10.69 -10.16
N GLU A 296 20.54 10.90 -11.46
CA GLU A 296 21.36 11.83 -12.21
C GLU A 296 20.89 13.29 -12.08
N GLY A 297 19.73 13.51 -11.48
CA GLY A 297 19.12 14.84 -11.31
C GLY A 297 18.48 15.41 -12.59
N GLU A 298 18.28 14.56 -13.60
CA GLU A 298 17.67 14.94 -14.89
C GLU A 298 16.16 14.73 -14.90
N LYS A 299 15.66 13.87 -14.03
CA LYS A 299 14.26 13.48 -13.92
C LYS A 299 13.67 13.91 -12.57
N SER A 300 12.35 14.02 -12.52
CA SER A 300 11.63 14.46 -11.31
C SER A 300 10.38 13.60 -11.07
N TRP A 301 10.14 13.32 -9.81
CA TRP A 301 8.94 12.65 -9.35
C TRP A 301 7.78 13.65 -9.16
N PRO A 302 6.55 13.27 -9.51
CA PRO A 302 6.12 12.01 -10.17
C PRO A 302 6.11 12.10 -11.70
N ARG A 303 6.60 13.20 -12.29
CA ARG A 303 6.50 13.51 -13.72
C ARG A 303 7.07 12.41 -14.60
N ASP A 304 8.21 11.89 -14.23
CA ASP A 304 8.98 10.98 -15.09
C ASP A 304 8.74 9.50 -14.72
N GLY A 305 7.72 9.24 -13.90
CA GLY A 305 7.21 7.91 -13.61
C GLY A 305 7.78 7.26 -12.36
N GLU A 306 6.99 6.36 -11.79
CA GLU A 306 7.31 5.37 -10.76
C GLU A 306 6.46 4.14 -11.05
N MET A 307 7.01 2.96 -10.84
CA MET A 307 6.30 1.70 -11.04
C MET A 307 6.53 0.81 -9.83
N ASP A 308 5.47 0.42 -9.16
CA ASP A 308 5.52 -0.45 -7.99
C ASP A 308 5.07 -1.84 -8.38
N ILE A 309 6.03 -2.79 -8.38
CA ILE A 309 5.74 -4.20 -8.65
C ILE A 309 4.91 -4.76 -7.51
N MET A 310 5.37 -4.52 -6.29
CA MET A 310 4.80 -5.06 -5.08
C MET A 310 4.86 -4.05 -3.93
N GLU A 311 3.73 -3.79 -3.36
CA GLU A 311 3.60 -3.14 -2.07
C GLU A 311 2.67 -3.96 -1.17
N ALA A 312 2.99 -4.05 0.11
CA ALA A 312 2.13 -4.74 1.06
C ALA A 312 2.00 -4.01 2.39
N ARG A 313 0.88 -4.20 3.04
CA ARG A 313 0.65 -3.81 4.44
C ARG A 313 0.86 -5.03 5.32
N GLY A 314 1.89 -5.04 6.12
CA GLY A 314 2.28 -6.19 6.94
C GLY A 314 1.19 -6.71 7.89
N ARG A 315 0.12 -5.95 8.15
CA ARG A 315 -1.04 -6.41 8.91
C ARG A 315 -2.04 -7.23 8.10
N ILE A 316 -1.89 -7.31 6.76
CA ILE A 316 -2.85 -7.97 5.86
C ILE A 316 -2.13 -9.05 5.05
N ALA A 317 -2.34 -10.29 5.44
CA ALA A 317 -1.62 -11.43 4.87
C ALA A 317 -2.02 -11.78 3.41
N GLN A 318 -3.23 -11.42 2.99
CA GLN A 318 -3.81 -11.81 1.70
C GLN A 318 -3.87 -10.66 0.69
N THR A 319 -3.10 -9.61 0.89
CA THR A 319 -3.15 -8.45 -0.01
C THR A 319 -1.76 -8.00 -0.42
N VAL A 320 -1.55 -7.89 -1.70
CA VAL A 320 -0.45 -7.14 -2.31
C VAL A 320 -1.04 -6.16 -3.32
N GLY A 321 -0.35 -5.06 -3.55
CA GLY A 321 -0.72 -4.04 -4.52
C GLY A 321 0.36 -3.84 -5.56
N SER A 322 -0.04 -3.33 -6.71
CA SER A 322 0.84 -2.76 -7.72
C SER A 322 0.36 -1.36 -8.08
N ALA A 323 1.26 -0.46 -8.42
CA ALA A 323 0.91 0.91 -8.73
C ALA A 323 1.77 1.50 -9.84
N VAL A 324 1.28 2.57 -10.45
CA VAL A 324 2.06 3.45 -11.32
C VAL A 324 1.77 4.90 -10.98
N HIS A 325 2.82 5.72 -10.93
CA HIS A 325 2.73 7.16 -10.67
C HIS A 325 3.29 7.94 -11.83
N TRP A 326 2.67 9.07 -12.18
CA TRP A 326 3.14 9.93 -13.28
C TRP A 326 2.74 11.39 -13.14
N GLY A 327 3.33 12.21 -13.96
CA GLY A 327 3.19 13.57 -14.42
C GLY A 327 2.42 14.61 -13.76
N PRO A 328 2.63 15.94 -14.07
CA PRO A 328 1.90 17.04 -13.43
C PRO A 328 0.47 17.21 -14.00
N PRO A 329 -0.56 17.37 -13.14
CA PRO A 329 -0.49 17.19 -11.70
C PRO A 329 -0.26 15.72 -11.36
N ARG A 330 0.27 15.44 -10.16
CA ARG A 330 0.46 14.07 -9.68
C ARG A 330 -0.78 13.23 -9.93
N LYS A 331 -0.59 12.11 -10.59
CA LYS A 331 -1.62 11.11 -10.80
C LYS A 331 -1.11 9.77 -10.28
N LEU A 332 -2.01 9.01 -9.74
CA LEU A 332 -1.76 7.69 -9.18
C LEU A 332 -2.79 6.73 -9.75
N TYR A 333 -2.32 5.61 -10.22
CA TYR A 333 -3.15 4.44 -10.46
C TYR A 333 -2.59 3.28 -9.63
N SER A 334 -3.31 2.87 -8.60
CA SER A 334 -2.93 1.76 -7.75
C SER A 334 -4.07 0.77 -7.62
N VAL A 335 -3.74 -0.49 -7.51
CA VAL A 335 -4.69 -1.58 -7.33
C VAL A 335 -4.15 -2.53 -6.27
N ASP A 336 -4.90 -2.71 -5.20
CA ASP A 336 -4.64 -3.75 -4.21
C ASP A 336 -5.49 -4.98 -4.57
N ALA A 337 -4.86 -6.14 -4.65
CA ALA A 337 -5.59 -7.38 -4.84
C ALA A 337 -5.86 -8.11 -3.55
N GLN A 338 -7.10 -8.50 -3.40
CA GLN A 338 -7.49 -9.49 -2.42
C GLN A 338 -7.44 -10.88 -3.08
N VAL A 339 -6.63 -11.76 -2.52
CA VAL A 339 -6.53 -13.16 -2.97
C VAL A 339 -7.29 -14.08 -2.02
N PRO A 340 -7.60 -15.33 -2.41
CA PRO A 340 -8.22 -16.31 -1.53
C PRO A 340 -7.46 -16.52 -0.22
N LEU A 341 -8.15 -16.89 0.86
CA LEU A 341 -7.54 -17.14 2.17
C LEU A 341 -6.41 -18.21 2.15
N ALA A 342 -6.41 -19.09 1.14
CA ALA A 342 -5.34 -20.05 0.93
C ALA A 342 -4.02 -19.38 0.53
N VAL A 343 -4.06 -18.17 -0.02
CA VAL A 343 -2.88 -17.40 -0.39
C VAL A 343 -2.48 -16.52 0.78
N ASN A 344 -1.26 -16.69 1.25
CA ASN A 344 -0.75 -15.94 2.40
C ASN A 344 0.70 -15.52 2.15
N PHE A 345 0.88 -14.27 1.80
CA PHE A 345 2.19 -13.68 1.48
C PHE A 345 3.15 -13.58 2.68
N GLN A 346 2.69 -13.86 3.90
CA GLN A 346 3.49 -13.80 5.12
C GLN A 346 4.03 -15.17 5.57
N ASP A 347 3.37 -16.26 5.19
CA ASP A 347 3.74 -17.61 5.62
C ASP A 347 4.36 -18.42 4.48
N THR A 348 4.10 -18.06 3.22
CA THR A 348 4.56 -18.72 2.01
C THR A 348 5.27 -17.75 1.07
N PHE A 349 6.20 -18.27 0.27
CA PHE A 349 6.82 -17.50 -0.82
C PHE A 349 5.90 -17.44 -2.02
N HIS A 350 5.79 -16.25 -2.60
CA HIS A 350 5.02 -15.93 -3.79
C HIS A 350 5.86 -15.08 -4.74
N SER A 351 5.56 -15.12 -6.02
CA SER A 351 6.22 -14.27 -7.00
C SER A 351 5.24 -13.32 -7.69
N LEU A 352 5.70 -12.11 -7.96
CA LEU A 352 5.07 -11.24 -8.95
C LEU A 352 6.00 -11.09 -10.15
N THR A 353 5.45 -11.30 -11.35
CA THR A 353 6.12 -11.03 -12.61
C THR A 353 5.55 -9.74 -13.18
N PHE A 354 6.41 -8.75 -13.34
CA PHE A 354 6.09 -7.44 -13.89
C PHE A 354 6.62 -7.37 -15.32
N LYS A 355 5.72 -7.52 -16.28
CA LYS A 355 6.02 -7.45 -17.70
C LYS A 355 5.78 -6.05 -18.21
N ARG A 356 6.84 -5.42 -18.72
CA ARG A 356 6.81 -4.06 -19.24
C ARG A 356 7.07 -4.01 -20.73
N MET A 357 6.07 -3.54 -21.46
CA MET A 357 6.11 -3.33 -22.90
C MET A 357 6.02 -1.83 -23.22
N GLU A 358 6.20 -1.46 -24.48
CA GLU A 358 6.17 -0.06 -24.91
C GLU A 358 4.90 0.70 -24.49
N ASN A 359 3.74 0.03 -24.49
CA ASN A 359 2.44 0.68 -24.28
C ASN A 359 1.61 0.12 -23.14
N PHE A 360 2.10 -0.90 -22.45
CA PHE A 360 1.38 -1.53 -21.35
C PHE A 360 2.33 -2.19 -20.35
N ILE A 361 1.80 -2.40 -19.16
CA ILE A 361 2.43 -3.14 -18.05
C ILE A 361 1.41 -4.16 -17.60
N GLU A 362 1.84 -5.41 -17.47
CA GLU A 362 1.05 -6.52 -16.93
C GLU A 362 1.73 -7.07 -15.69
N VAL A 363 0.95 -7.45 -14.67
CA VAL A 363 1.45 -8.06 -13.43
C VAL A 363 0.81 -9.42 -13.26
N TYR A 364 1.64 -10.45 -13.12
CA TYR A 364 1.23 -11.83 -12.95
C TYR A 364 1.58 -12.34 -11.56
N LEU A 365 0.68 -13.11 -10.95
CA LEU A 365 0.91 -13.74 -9.65
C LEU A 365 1.35 -15.19 -9.86
N ASP A 366 2.50 -15.57 -9.28
CA ASP A 366 3.04 -16.92 -9.30
C ASP A 366 3.13 -17.52 -10.71
N THR A 367 2.52 -18.67 -10.92
CA THR A 367 2.50 -19.35 -12.23
C THR A 367 1.23 -19.08 -13.04
N MET A 368 0.45 -18.06 -12.66
CA MET A 368 -0.74 -17.68 -13.41
C MET A 368 -0.39 -17.24 -14.83
N THR A 369 -1.25 -17.58 -15.78
CA THR A 369 -1.10 -17.24 -17.20
C THR A 369 -1.85 -15.96 -17.56
N GLU A 370 -2.84 -15.59 -16.76
CA GLU A 370 -3.60 -14.34 -16.96
C GLU A 370 -3.03 -13.25 -16.05
N PRO A 371 -2.89 -12.02 -16.52
CA PRO A 371 -2.40 -10.93 -15.72
C PRO A 371 -3.38 -10.60 -14.60
N PHE A 372 -2.82 -10.37 -13.44
CA PHE A 372 -3.51 -9.92 -12.24
C PHE A 372 -3.91 -8.45 -12.35
N TYR A 373 -3.03 -7.65 -12.95
CA TYR A 373 -3.24 -6.25 -13.31
C TYR A 373 -2.72 -5.94 -14.69
N GLU A 374 -3.37 -4.96 -15.32
CA GLU A 374 -2.93 -4.32 -16.55
C GLU A 374 -2.99 -2.80 -16.41
N PHE A 375 -1.87 -2.15 -16.73
CA PHE A 375 -1.78 -0.70 -16.87
C PHE A 375 -1.50 -0.39 -18.35
N ASN A 376 -2.41 0.33 -19.00
CA ASN A 376 -2.33 0.55 -20.43
C ASN A 376 -2.29 2.04 -20.76
N SER A 377 -1.37 2.47 -21.62
CA SER A 377 -1.20 3.86 -22.04
C SER A 377 -2.44 4.47 -22.68
N SER A 378 -3.31 3.65 -23.27
CA SER A 378 -4.57 4.07 -23.90
C SER A 378 -5.76 4.10 -22.94
N SER A 379 -5.61 3.64 -21.70
CA SER A 379 -6.71 3.64 -20.76
C SER A 379 -7.05 5.06 -20.29
N ASN A 380 -8.36 5.34 -20.10
CA ASN A 380 -8.81 6.64 -19.56
C ASN A 380 -8.34 6.91 -18.13
N ARG A 381 -7.81 5.91 -17.44
CA ARG A 381 -7.27 6.01 -16.08
C ARG A 381 -5.81 6.46 -16.08
N ILE A 382 -5.06 6.01 -17.09
CA ILE A 382 -3.69 6.44 -17.35
C ILE A 382 -3.76 7.47 -18.46
N MET A 383 -2.97 8.54 -18.38
CA MET A 383 -3.06 9.66 -19.34
C MET A 383 -2.76 9.22 -20.75
N ASN A 384 -3.67 9.53 -21.66
CA ASN A 384 -3.53 9.26 -23.09
C ASN A 384 -2.32 9.93 -23.74
N ASP A 385 -1.74 10.96 -23.11
CA ASP A 385 -0.77 11.86 -23.72
C ASP A 385 0.61 11.77 -23.10
N TYR A 386 0.79 10.95 -22.03
CA TYR A 386 2.05 10.90 -21.32
C TYR A 386 2.26 9.54 -20.67
N TRP A 387 3.15 8.76 -21.27
CA TRP A 387 3.56 7.44 -20.82
C TRP A 387 5.06 7.45 -20.52
N PRO A 388 5.48 7.67 -19.25
CA PRO A 388 6.89 7.86 -18.92
C PRO A 388 7.66 6.56 -18.72
N TYR A 389 7.07 5.40 -19.00
CA TYR A 389 7.60 4.11 -18.58
C TYR A 389 8.47 3.43 -19.66
N ASN A 390 8.90 4.13 -20.72
CA ASN A 390 9.73 3.58 -21.80
C ASN A 390 11.24 3.83 -21.63
N GLU A 391 11.64 4.37 -20.48
CA GLU A 391 13.05 4.65 -20.18
C GLU A 391 13.70 3.52 -19.38
N SER A 392 14.98 3.68 -19.06
CA SER A 392 15.69 2.77 -18.18
C SER A 392 15.38 3.10 -16.72
N PHE A 393 14.94 2.12 -15.98
CA PHE A 393 14.60 2.20 -14.56
C PHE A 393 15.54 1.35 -13.72
N TYR A 394 15.87 1.80 -12.53
CA TYR A 394 16.53 0.98 -11.52
C TYR A 394 15.53 0.45 -10.50
N LEU A 395 15.85 -0.71 -9.94
CA LEU A 395 15.05 -1.39 -8.94
C LEU A 395 15.33 -0.83 -7.55
N ILE A 396 14.31 -0.80 -6.71
CA ILE A 396 14.38 -0.42 -5.30
C ILE A 396 13.71 -1.50 -4.47
N LEU A 397 14.39 -1.93 -3.41
CA LEU A 397 13.92 -2.91 -2.45
C LEU A 397 13.99 -2.29 -1.06
N ASN A 398 12.88 -2.20 -0.35
CA ASN A 398 12.88 -1.63 1.00
C ASN A 398 11.75 -2.16 1.88
N VAL A 399 11.88 -1.90 3.16
CA VAL A 399 10.76 -1.96 4.11
C VAL A 399 10.68 -0.61 4.80
N ALA A 400 9.64 0.14 4.54
CA ALA A 400 9.29 1.32 5.32
C ALA A 400 8.55 0.92 6.60
N ILE A 401 8.61 1.79 7.60
CA ILE A 401 7.91 1.61 8.89
C ILE A 401 6.93 2.75 9.09
N GLY A 402 5.68 2.40 9.46
CA GLY A 402 4.60 3.38 9.59
C GLY A 402 4.19 3.93 8.23
N GLY A 403 4.21 5.26 8.10
CA GLY A 403 3.93 5.97 6.86
C GLY A 403 2.45 6.03 6.46
N ASP A 404 2.20 6.79 5.42
CA ASP A 404 0.83 7.11 4.97
C ASP A 404 0.11 5.92 4.31
N PHE A 405 0.86 4.95 3.78
CA PHE A 405 0.30 3.81 3.06
C PHE A 405 -0.66 2.96 3.90
N ASP A 406 -0.41 2.83 5.21
CA ASP A 406 -1.33 2.19 6.17
C ASP A 406 -1.87 3.18 7.21
N ALA A 407 -1.99 4.46 6.85
CA ALA A 407 -2.53 5.53 7.69
C ALA A 407 -1.77 5.70 9.03
N GLY A 408 -0.46 5.60 9.02
CA GLY A 408 0.41 5.77 10.17
C GLY A 408 0.26 4.69 11.25
N ARG A 409 -0.34 3.54 10.93
CA ARG A 409 -0.49 2.44 11.89
C ARG A 409 0.85 1.80 12.19
N LEU A 410 1.12 1.56 13.47
CA LEU A 410 2.39 1.01 13.94
C LEU A 410 2.17 0.15 15.19
N ASP A 411 2.81 -1.02 15.22
CA ASP A 411 2.93 -1.86 16.42
C ASP A 411 4.39 -2.29 16.59
N ASN A 412 5.09 -1.62 17.48
CA ASN A 412 6.50 -1.88 17.75
C ASN A 412 6.79 -3.28 18.31
N ASN A 413 5.78 -4.00 18.80
CA ASN A 413 5.97 -5.39 19.26
C ASN A 413 6.08 -6.37 18.08
N ALA A 414 5.63 -6.00 16.89
CA ALA A 414 5.79 -6.81 15.67
C ALA A 414 7.18 -6.66 15.04
N ILE A 415 7.93 -5.60 15.40
CA ILE A 415 9.24 -5.28 14.83
C ILE A 415 10.34 -5.95 15.65
N CYS A 416 11.39 -6.42 15.00
CA CYS A 416 12.54 -6.99 15.66
C CYS A 416 13.21 -5.94 16.59
N LYS A 417 13.60 -6.34 17.80
CA LYS A 417 14.30 -5.45 18.76
C LYS A 417 15.82 -5.54 18.66
N ASP A 418 16.28 -6.54 17.98
CA ASP A 418 17.71 -6.79 17.76
C ASP A 418 17.87 -7.55 16.42
N GLU A 419 19.10 -7.75 16.02
CA GLU A 419 19.44 -8.45 14.78
C GLU A 419 19.02 -9.91 14.76
N GLN A 420 18.95 -10.55 15.91
CA GLN A 420 18.50 -11.92 16.04
C GLN A 420 16.98 -12.02 16.02
N CYS A 421 16.29 -10.85 16.09
CA CYS A 421 14.84 -10.78 16.21
C CYS A 421 14.31 -11.57 17.44
N SER A 422 15.01 -11.44 18.58
CA SER A 422 14.83 -12.26 19.78
C SER A 422 13.48 -12.10 20.45
N ASN A 423 12.77 -11.00 20.16
CA ASN A 423 11.43 -10.71 20.70
C ASN A 423 10.31 -11.47 19.96
N LEU A 424 10.58 -12.01 18.77
CA LEU A 424 9.60 -12.76 17.99
C LEU A 424 9.88 -14.27 18.09
N SER A 425 8.85 -15.05 18.32
CA SER A 425 8.96 -16.52 18.36
C SER A 425 9.35 -17.12 17.01
N ASN A 426 9.04 -16.42 15.92
CA ASN A 426 9.49 -16.70 14.56
C ASN A 426 10.10 -15.43 13.94
N PRO A 427 11.42 -15.34 13.82
CA PRO A 427 12.10 -14.18 13.25
C PRO A 427 11.65 -13.81 11.82
N SER A 428 11.26 -14.80 11.00
CA SER A 428 10.74 -14.53 9.65
C SER A 428 9.53 -13.62 9.62
N ARG A 429 8.77 -13.55 10.71
CA ARG A 429 7.63 -12.62 10.82
C ARG A 429 8.04 -11.15 10.82
N GLY A 430 9.25 -10.84 11.26
CA GLY A 430 9.82 -9.48 11.26
C GLY A 430 10.67 -9.16 10.03
N ARG A 431 10.67 -10.01 9.00
CA ARG A 431 11.59 -9.97 7.86
C ARG A 431 10.86 -9.92 6.54
N PHE A 432 11.34 -9.09 5.64
CA PHE A 432 11.04 -9.17 4.23
C PHE A 432 12.12 -10.03 3.59
N GLU A 433 11.74 -11.15 3.02
CA GLU A 433 12.66 -12.13 2.44
C GLU A 433 12.44 -12.22 0.94
N ILE A 434 13.52 -12.14 0.17
CA ILE A 434 13.51 -12.24 -1.29
C ILE A 434 14.40 -13.42 -1.68
N ASP A 435 13.80 -14.42 -2.33
CA ASP A 435 14.47 -15.67 -2.71
C ASP A 435 15.26 -15.49 -4.02
N TYR A 436 14.67 -14.81 -4.98
CA TYR A 436 15.37 -14.40 -6.21
C TYR A 436 14.72 -13.18 -6.85
N ILE A 437 15.51 -12.52 -7.69
CA ILE A 437 15.05 -11.53 -8.67
C ILE A 437 15.57 -11.92 -10.03
N GLU A 438 14.69 -12.07 -11.01
CA GLU A 438 14.97 -12.39 -12.40
C GLU A 438 14.55 -11.25 -13.30
N VAL A 439 15.38 -10.90 -14.26
CA VAL A 439 15.05 -9.97 -15.36
C VAL A 439 15.38 -10.64 -16.67
N LYS A 440 14.44 -10.63 -17.60
CA LYS A 440 14.65 -11.18 -18.93
C LYS A 440 13.95 -10.37 -20.01
N SER A 441 14.49 -10.42 -21.22
CA SER A 441 13.83 -9.91 -22.42
C SER A 441 12.56 -10.72 -22.71
N THR A 442 11.56 -10.06 -23.28
CA THR A 442 10.33 -10.71 -23.80
C THR A 442 10.49 -11.16 -25.27
N ASP A 443 11.64 -10.88 -25.89
CA ASP A 443 11.96 -11.22 -27.28
C ASP A 443 12.43 -12.68 -27.47
#